data_4b96b7691358a5c5c1f64cd58e4d4c4e
#
_entry.id   4b96b7691358a5c5c1f64cd58e4d4c4e
#
_cell.length_a   1.000
_cell.length_b   1.000
_cell.length_c   1.000
_cell.angle_alpha   90.00
_cell.angle_beta   90.00
_cell.angle_gamma   90.00
#
_symmetry.space_group_name_H-M   'P 1'
#
loop_
_entity.id
_entity.type
_entity.pdbx_description
1 polymer ?
#
loop_
_entity_poly.entity_id
_entity_poly.type
_entity_poly.pdbx_seq_one_letter_code
_entity_poly.pdbx_strand_id
1 'polypeptide(L)'
;MDNILNVSVILPLKTSTPKDFDEYFKKAINSLLEQKTKINELVIVHTDEEHLVHFLNSFDFGELNVSKYVWVDTPNFAKQVNFGIQNAKSEWVSVFEFDDEYSSIWFKNVKKYVDIYPDISAFLPIVVDVDEKGQFAGFTNEATFASNFTQEIGYLNHDTLHSFQNFQTSGMVFKKSLIESFGGFKSNFKLTFVYEFLLRLTYNSVRIMTIPKIGYKHINLREGSIFWNYKFGNEILSENEVKFWIDSAKKEFFFADDRQINYEPQL
;
A
#
# COMPACT_ATOMS: atom_id res chain seq x y z
N MET A 1 17.26 -5.62 -23.83
CA MET A 1 16.13 -4.80 -23.31
C MET A 1 16.23 -4.89 -21.81
N ASP A 2 16.36 -3.77 -21.16
CA ASP A 2 16.59 -3.72 -19.72
C ASP A 2 15.41 -4.34 -18.97
N ASN A 3 15.71 -5.31 -18.12
CA ASN A 3 14.72 -6.03 -17.30
C ASN A 3 14.35 -5.21 -16.06
N ILE A 4 14.07 -3.91 -16.28
CA ILE A 4 13.71 -2.93 -15.25
C ILE A 4 12.30 -2.42 -15.53
N LEU A 5 11.48 -2.33 -14.50
CA LEU A 5 10.22 -1.59 -14.51
C LEU A 5 10.49 -0.20 -13.91
N ASN A 6 10.06 0.85 -14.61
CA ASN A 6 10.17 2.23 -14.10
C ASN A 6 9.21 2.47 -12.92
N VAL A 7 9.48 1.81 -11.79
CA VAL A 7 8.71 1.86 -10.55
C VAL A 7 9.59 2.27 -9.38
N SER A 8 9.08 3.18 -8.56
CA SER A 8 9.62 3.52 -7.24
C SER A 8 8.79 2.81 -6.17
N VAL A 9 9.44 2.01 -5.33
CA VAL A 9 8.81 1.38 -4.17
C VAL A 9 8.96 2.31 -2.97
N ILE A 10 7.84 2.66 -2.31
CA ILE A 10 7.78 3.59 -1.20
C ILE A 10 7.63 2.81 0.11
N LEU A 11 8.59 2.94 1.01
CA LEU A 11 8.65 2.25 2.28
C LEU A 11 8.61 3.25 3.44
N PRO A 12 7.43 3.49 4.06
CA PRO A 12 7.32 4.34 5.25
C PRO A 12 7.74 3.57 6.50
N LEU A 13 8.55 4.18 7.36
CA LEU A 13 8.99 3.63 8.64
C LEU A 13 8.63 4.59 9.77
N LYS A 14 7.96 4.08 10.80
CA LYS A 14 7.51 4.83 11.98
C LYS A 14 8.54 4.78 13.11
N THR A 15 8.27 5.56 14.17
CA THR A 15 9.10 5.65 15.37
C THR A 15 9.17 4.37 16.20
N SER A 16 8.08 3.63 16.33
CA SER A 16 8.08 2.39 17.10
C SER A 16 8.40 1.19 16.22
N THR A 17 9.59 0.66 16.37
CA THR A 17 9.97 -0.59 15.71
C THR A 17 9.52 -1.77 16.56
N PRO A 18 8.90 -2.81 15.97
CA PRO A 18 8.57 -4.04 16.68
C PRO A 18 9.83 -4.81 17.10
N LYS A 19 9.69 -5.73 18.03
CA LYS A 19 10.79 -6.54 18.56
C LYS A 19 11.58 -7.27 17.46
N ASP A 20 10.89 -7.72 16.40
CA ASP A 20 11.48 -8.52 15.31
C ASP A 20 11.65 -7.67 14.03
N PHE A 21 11.82 -6.34 14.17
CA PHE A 21 11.95 -5.41 13.06
C PHE A 21 13.05 -5.80 12.07
N ASP A 22 14.22 -6.12 12.57
CA ASP A 22 15.39 -6.44 11.73
C ASP A 22 15.14 -7.67 10.85
N GLU A 23 14.46 -8.69 11.39
CA GLU A 23 14.13 -9.90 10.65
C GLU A 23 13.08 -9.64 9.56
N TYR A 24 12.01 -8.92 9.89
CA TYR A 24 10.98 -8.53 8.93
C TYR A 24 11.57 -7.65 7.84
N PHE A 25 12.28 -6.60 8.22
CA PHE A 25 12.90 -5.68 7.27
C PHE A 25 13.85 -6.40 6.30
N LYS A 26 14.66 -7.33 6.81
CA LYS A 26 15.56 -8.15 5.97
C LYS A 26 14.77 -9.00 4.97
N LYS A 27 13.69 -9.66 5.38
CA LYS A 27 12.82 -10.44 4.48
C LYS A 27 12.19 -9.53 3.41
N ALA A 28 11.68 -8.39 3.82
CA ALA A 28 11.10 -7.39 2.93
C ALA A 28 12.12 -6.95 1.85
N ILE A 29 13.31 -6.52 2.24
CA ILE A 29 14.36 -6.09 1.30
C ILE A 29 14.82 -7.24 0.40
N ASN A 30 14.98 -8.46 0.93
CA ASN A 30 15.33 -9.63 0.13
C ASN A 30 14.26 -9.90 -0.95
N SER A 31 12.97 -9.72 -0.64
CA SER A 31 11.89 -9.89 -1.61
C SER A 31 11.98 -8.91 -2.80
N LEU A 32 12.56 -7.72 -2.59
CA LEU A 32 12.86 -6.76 -3.66
C LEU A 32 14.11 -7.15 -4.45
N LEU A 33 15.15 -7.64 -3.79
CA LEU A 33 16.39 -8.11 -4.44
C LEU A 33 16.15 -9.33 -5.33
N GLU A 34 15.23 -10.22 -4.95
CA GLU A 34 14.90 -11.44 -5.68
C GLU A 34 13.99 -11.22 -6.90
N GLN A 35 13.53 -9.99 -7.15
CA GLN A 35 12.64 -9.69 -8.28
C GLN A 35 13.25 -10.08 -9.63
N LYS A 36 12.47 -10.80 -10.46
CA LYS A 36 12.87 -11.17 -11.83
C LYS A 36 12.92 -9.96 -12.78
N THR A 37 12.15 -8.92 -12.49
CA THR A 37 12.22 -7.60 -13.13
C THR A 37 12.54 -6.61 -12.03
N LYS A 38 13.68 -5.91 -12.16
CA LYS A 38 14.18 -5.00 -11.13
C LYS A 38 13.32 -3.73 -11.06
N ILE A 39 13.23 -3.16 -9.87
CA ILE A 39 12.66 -1.84 -9.63
C ILE A 39 13.69 -0.75 -9.96
N ASN A 40 13.22 0.47 -10.22
CA ASN A 40 14.09 1.59 -10.51
C ASN A 40 14.71 2.19 -9.22
N GLU A 41 13.91 2.31 -8.15
CA GLU A 41 14.38 2.79 -6.85
C GLU A 41 13.52 2.30 -5.68
N LEU A 42 14.13 2.28 -4.50
CA LEU A 42 13.48 2.14 -3.21
C LEU A 42 13.56 3.50 -2.49
N VAL A 43 12.41 4.08 -2.16
CA VAL A 43 12.29 5.33 -1.41
C VAL A 43 11.88 5.02 0.02
N ILE A 44 12.78 5.22 0.97
CA ILE A 44 12.53 5.03 2.39
C ILE A 44 12.21 6.39 3.03
N VAL A 45 11.05 6.50 3.68
CA VAL A 45 10.65 7.67 4.47
C VAL A 45 10.60 7.26 5.93
N HIS A 46 11.55 7.71 6.73
CA HIS A 46 11.73 7.25 8.11
C HIS A 46 11.76 8.41 9.10
N THR A 47 11.42 8.14 10.34
CA THR A 47 11.54 9.13 11.44
C THR A 47 12.99 9.33 11.86
N ASP A 48 13.26 10.42 12.60
CA ASP A 48 14.59 10.80 13.08
C ASP A 48 14.97 10.07 14.39
N GLU A 49 14.61 8.79 14.52
CA GLU A 49 15.04 7.99 15.66
C GLU A 49 16.47 7.49 15.47
N GLU A 50 17.33 7.75 16.43
CA GLU A 50 18.76 7.43 16.35
C GLU A 50 19.04 5.96 15.99
N HIS A 51 18.34 5.02 16.64
CA HIS A 51 18.51 3.59 16.37
C HIS A 51 18.07 3.21 14.94
N LEU A 52 16.97 3.79 14.44
CA LEU A 52 16.47 3.54 13.09
C LEU A 52 17.43 4.13 12.03
N VAL A 53 17.90 5.36 12.26
CA VAL A 53 18.89 6.01 11.40
C VAL A 53 20.18 5.19 11.35
N HIS A 54 20.69 4.74 12.52
CA HIS A 54 21.88 3.90 12.60
C HIS A 54 21.68 2.57 11.85
N PHE A 55 20.55 1.88 12.08
CA PHE A 55 20.20 0.65 11.40
C PHE A 55 20.19 0.84 9.87
N LEU A 56 19.46 1.82 9.36
CA LEU A 56 19.34 2.09 7.93
C LEU A 56 20.69 2.47 7.27
N ASN A 57 21.61 3.10 8.03
CA ASN A 57 22.92 3.45 7.52
C ASN A 57 23.89 2.27 7.49
N SER A 58 23.71 1.28 8.36
CA SER A 58 24.53 0.07 8.43
C SER A 58 23.97 -1.09 7.59
N PHE A 59 22.71 -1.02 7.16
CA PHE A 59 22.06 -2.11 6.42
C PHE A 59 22.56 -2.20 4.98
N ASP A 60 22.88 -3.44 4.54
CA ASP A 60 23.27 -3.72 3.16
C ASP A 60 22.04 -3.90 2.27
N PHE A 61 21.79 -2.95 1.39
CA PHE A 61 20.70 -2.97 0.41
C PHE A 61 21.08 -3.67 -0.91
N GLY A 62 22.27 -4.26 -1.01
CA GLY A 62 22.75 -4.91 -2.23
C GLY A 62 22.73 -3.96 -3.44
N GLU A 63 22.12 -4.41 -4.54
CA GLU A 63 22.07 -3.67 -5.81
C GLU A 63 20.89 -2.65 -5.90
N LEU A 64 20.09 -2.48 -4.85
CA LEU A 64 18.96 -1.54 -4.87
C LEU A 64 19.45 -0.09 -4.88
N ASN A 65 18.88 0.71 -5.75
CA ASN A 65 19.04 2.16 -5.73
C ASN A 65 18.14 2.75 -4.64
N VAL A 66 18.71 3.17 -3.50
CA VAL A 66 17.98 3.59 -2.31
C VAL A 66 18.07 5.09 -2.09
N SER A 67 16.93 5.75 -1.97
CA SER A 67 16.81 7.13 -1.49
C SER A 67 16.18 7.13 -0.10
N LYS A 68 16.79 7.83 0.88
CA LYS A 68 16.32 7.92 2.27
C LYS A 68 15.93 9.35 2.57
N TYR A 69 14.77 9.53 3.19
CA TYR A 69 14.23 10.83 3.59
C TYR A 69 13.80 10.80 5.04
N VAL A 70 14.23 11.81 5.82
CA VAL A 70 13.83 11.96 7.21
C VAL A 70 12.48 12.66 7.30
N TRP A 71 11.54 12.03 8.01
CA TRP A 71 10.24 12.60 8.35
C TRP A 71 10.30 13.27 9.71
N VAL A 72 10.13 14.58 9.75
CA VAL A 72 10.33 15.40 10.96
C VAL A 72 9.05 15.70 11.76
N ASP A 73 7.87 15.46 11.15
CA ASP A 73 6.58 15.65 11.83
C ASP A 73 6.14 14.40 12.60
N THR A 74 4.98 14.52 13.28
CA THR A 74 4.34 13.37 13.92
C THR A 74 4.15 12.23 12.92
N PRO A 75 4.59 11.02 13.26
CA PRO A 75 4.52 9.86 12.39
C PRO A 75 3.08 9.57 11.94
N ASN A 76 2.88 9.56 10.62
CA ASN A 76 1.62 9.23 10.01
C ASN A 76 1.87 8.48 8.69
N PHE A 77 1.35 7.27 8.58
CA PHE A 77 1.58 6.41 7.44
C PHE A 77 1.21 7.09 6.11
N ALA A 78 -0.01 7.63 6.02
CA ALA A 78 -0.49 8.27 4.79
C ALA A 78 0.36 9.48 4.38
N LYS A 79 0.76 10.33 5.36
CA LYS A 79 1.64 11.49 5.09
C LYS A 79 3.02 11.06 4.62
N GLN A 80 3.63 10.05 5.27
CA GLN A 80 4.94 9.53 4.88
C GLN A 80 4.90 8.89 3.50
N VAL A 81 3.84 8.12 3.18
CA VAL A 81 3.62 7.55 1.84
C VAL A 81 3.49 8.65 0.80
N ASN A 82 2.63 9.65 1.03
CA ASN A 82 2.42 10.77 0.11
C ASN A 82 3.73 11.53 -0.15
N PHE A 83 4.50 11.78 0.90
CA PHE A 83 5.81 12.44 0.79
C PHE A 83 6.81 11.60 -0.03
N GLY A 84 6.86 10.29 0.22
CA GLY A 84 7.70 9.37 -0.56
C GLY A 84 7.31 9.36 -2.04
N ILE A 85 6.00 9.31 -2.35
CA ILE A 85 5.50 9.37 -3.72
C ILE A 85 5.89 10.69 -4.41
N GLN A 86 5.77 11.82 -3.71
CA GLN A 86 6.16 13.13 -4.27
C GLN A 86 7.64 13.17 -4.67
N ASN A 87 8.52 12.55 -3.87
CA ASN A 87 9.96 12.49 -4.10
C ASN A 87 10.41 11.34 -5.02
N ALA A 88 9.51 10.43 -5.37
CA ALA A 88 9.78 9.33 -6.30
C ALA A 88 10.12 9.83 -7.70
N LYS A 89 11.10 9.20 -8.36
CA LYS A 89 11.58 9.58 -9.70
C LYS A 89 10.90 8.84 -10.83
N SER A 90 10.22 7.72 -10.51
CA SER A 90 9.60 6.86 -11.51
C SER A 90 8.19 7.30 -11.87
N GLU A 91 7.74 6.87 -13.05
CA GLU A 91 6.36 7.04 -13.51
C GLU A 91 5.37 6.24 -12.67
N TRP A 92 5.77 5.04 -12.26
CA TRP A 92 4.97 4.14 -11.45
C TRP A 92 5.47 4.13 -10.00
N VAL A 93 4.55 3.93 -9.08
CA VAL A 93 4.85 3.81 -7.64
C VAL A 93 4.14 2.60 -7.05
N SER A 94 4.73 2.05 -5.97
CA SER A 94 4.12 0.98 -5.19
C SER A 94 4.39 1.24 -3.71
N VAL A 95 3.37 1.07 -2.86
CA VAL A 95 3.52 1.21 -1.40
C VAL A 95 3.91 -0.14 -0.82
N PHE A 96 4.89 -0.13 0.06
CA PHE A 96 5.46 -1.32 0.67
C PHE A 96 5.53 -1.18 2.19
N GLU A 97 5.25 -2.25 2.90
CA GLU A 97 5.38 -2.30 4.36
C GLU A 97 6.58 -3.16 4.74
N PHE A 98 7.28 -2.80 5.82
CA PHE A 98 8.57 -3.43 6.18
C PHE A 98 8.46 -4.88 6.65
N ASP A 99 7.27 -5.33 6.98
CA ASP A 99 6.93 -6.68 7.42
C ASP A 99 6.30 -7.55 6.33
N ASP A 100 6.13 -7.01 5.14
CA ASP A 100 5.52 -7.68 3.99
C ASP A 100 6.57 -8.16 2.97
N GLU A 101 6.15 -8.95 1.99
CA GLU A 101 7.01 -9.48 0.95
C GLU A 101 6.34 -9.43 -0.43
N TYR A 102 7.08 -9.01 -1.46
CA TYR A 102 6.65 -9.21 -2.84
C TYR A 102 6.96 -10.62 -3.32
N SER A 103 6.06 -11.19 -4.13
CA SER A 103 6.41 -12.37 -4.94
C SER A 103 7.52 -12.01 -5.95
N SER A 104 8.52 -12.86 -6.11
CA SER A 104 9.68 -12.62 -6.99
C SER A 104 9.34 -12.35 -8.47
N ILE A 105 8.11 -12.63 -8.87
CA ILE A 105 7.62 -12.43 -10.25
C ILE A 105 6.63 -11.24 -10.35
N TRP A 106 6.36 -10.51 -9.27
CA TRP A 106 5.33 -9.48 -9.28
C TRP A 106 5.61 -8.37 -10.30
N PHE A 107 6.76 -7.73 -10.22
CA PHE A 107 7.09 -6.64 -11.15
C PHE A 107 7.28 -7.12 -12.59
N LYS A 108 7.65 -8.40 -12.81
CA LYS A 108 7.62 -9.02 -14.15
C LYS A 108 6.19 -9.09 -14.69
N ASN A 109 5.23 -9.49 -13.86
CA ASN A 109 3.82 -9.53 -14.26
C ASN A 109 3.31 -8.13 -14.54
N VAL A 110 3.55 -7.16 -13.65
CA VAL A 110 3.13 -5.77 -13.87
C VAL A 110 3.69 -5.24 -15.18
N LYS A 111 5.00 -5.41 -15.45
CA LYS A 111 5.62 -4.96 -16.71
C LYS A 111 4.90 -5.53 -17.93
N LYS A 112 4.60 -6.83 -17.92
CA LYS A 112 3.85 -7.47 -19.01
C LYS A 112 2.48 -6.82 -19.21
N TYR A 113 1.76 -6.52 -18.11
CA TYR A 113 0.42 -5.94 -18.19
C TYR A 113 0.45 -4.46 -18.58
N VAL A 114 1.44 -3.69 -18.15
CA VAL A 114 1.66 -2.32 -18.63
C VAL A 114 1.87 -2.28 -20.15
N ASP A 115 2.64 -3.23 -20.68
CA ASP A 115 2.92 -3.29 -22.13
C ASP A 115 1.66 -3.68 -22.95
N ILE A 116 0.77 -4.53 -22.40
CA ILE A 116 -0.45 -5.00 -23.08
C ILE A 116 -1.62 -4.02 -22.90
N TYR A 117 -1.74 -3.37 -21.74
CA TYR A 117 -2.86 -2.52 -21.36
C TYR A 117 -2.37 -1.09 -21.00
N PRO A 118 -1.90 -0.30 -21.97
CA PRO A 118 -1.29 1.03 -21.72
C PRO A 118 -2.28 2.07 -21.16
N ASP A 119 -3.57 1.82 -21.30
CA ASP A 119 -4.67 2.66 -20.77
C ASP A 119 -5.02 2.38 -19.30
N ILE A 120 -4.44 1.33 -18.72
CA ILE A 120 -4.60 1.02 -17.30
C ILE A 120 -3.61 1.87 -16.48
N SER A 121 -4.10 2.46 -15.40
CA SER A 121 -3.31 3.34 -14.54
C SER A 121 -2.95 2.74 -13.19
N ALA A 122 -3.49 1.57 -12.87
CA ALA A 122 -3.20 0.88 -11.62
C ALA A 122 -3.44 -0.63 -11.73
N PHE A 123 -2.55 -1.39 -11.08
CA PHE A 123 -2.58 -2.85 -11.04
C PHE A 123 -2.52 -3.34 -9.59
N LEU A 124 -3.44 -4.24 -9.23
CA LEU A 124 -3.48 -4.92 -7.94
C LEU A 124 -3.02 -6.37 -8.07
N PRO A 125 -2.21 -6.88 -7.12
CA PRO A 125 -1.94 -8.31 -7.00
C PRO A 125 -3.09 -9.02 -6.29
N ILE A 126 -3.17 -10.34 -6.40
CA ILE A 126 -3.76 -11.15 -5.33
C ILE A 126 -2.77 -11.09 -4.16
N VAL A 127 -3.27 -10.72 -2.98
CA VAL A 127 -2.51 -10.70 -1.73
C VAL A 127 -2.80 -11.96 -0.95
N VAL A 128 -1.76 -12.63 -0.47
CA VAL A 128 -1.87 -13.70 0.51
C VAL A 128 -1.73 -13.09 1.90
N ASP A 129 -2.78 -13.19 2.69
CA ASP A 129 -2.75 -12.79 4.09
C ASP A 129 -2.27 -13.96 4.96
N VAL A 130 -1.29 -13.69 5.82
CA VAL A 130 -0.77 -14.64 6.80
C VAL A 130 -0.79 -14.02 8.20
N ASP A 131 -0.78 -14.86 9.23
CA ASP A 131 -0.55 -14.39 10.60
C ASP A 131 0.96 -14.21 10.89
N GLU A 132 1.33 -13.73 12.09
CA GLU A 132 2.72 -13.55 12.52
C GLU A 132 3.54 -14.85 12.55
N LYS A 133 2.89 -16.01 12.57
CA LYS A 133 3.53 -17.32 12.49
C LYS A 133 3.69 -17.81 11.06
N GLY A 134 3.24 -17.01 10.07
CA GLY A 134 3.24 -17.37 8.67
C GLY A 134 2.13 -18.34 8.27
N GLN A 135 1.12 -18.56 9.12
CA GLN A 135 -0.03 -19.41 8.79
C GLN A 135 -0.98 -18.65 7.88
N PHE A 136 -1.48 -19.33 6.86
CA PHE A 136 -2.43 -18.76 5.90
C PHE A 136 -3.73 -18.30 6.60
N ALA A 137 -4.11 -17.05 6.39
CA ALA A 137 -5.31 -16.44 6.93
C ALA A 137 -6.38 -16.17 5.87
N GLY A 138 -5.99 -15.86 4.64
CA GLY A 138 -6.93 -15.56 3.56
C GLY A 138 -6.28 -14.99 2.32
N PHE A 139 -7.15 -14.50 1.42
CA PHE A 139 -6.76 -13.72 0.26
C PHE A 139 -7.49 -12.38 0.24
N THR A 140 -6.81 -11.35 -0.25
CA THR A 140 -7.44 -10.08 -0.64
C THR A 140 -7.11 -9.75 -2.10
N ASN A 141 -7.83 -8.78 -2.67
CA ASN A 141 -7.73 -8.42 -4.09
C ASN A 141 -8.05 -9.56 -5.05
N GLU A 142 -8.93 -10.48 -4.66
CA GLU A 142 -9.31 -11.60 -5.51
C GLU A 142 -10.02 -11.11 -6.78
N ALA A 143 -9.46 -11.42 -7.93
CA ALA A 143 -9.97 -10.98 -9.22
C ALA A 143 -11.40 -11.48 -9.52
N THR A 144 -11.83 -12.56 -8.90
CA THR A 144 -13.20 -13.10 -9.02
C THR A 144 -14.28 -12.14 -8.55
N PHE A 145 -13.93 -11.21 -7.64
CA PHE A 145 -14.86 -10.18 -7.16
C PHE A 145 -14.78 -8.89 -7.98
N ALA A 146 -13.86 -8.81 -8.94
CA ALA A 146 -13.77 -7.67 -9.85
C ALA A 146 -14.78 -7.83 -11.01
N SER A 147 -15.22 -6.71 -11.57
CA SER A 147 -16.08 -6.73 -12.76
C SER A 147 -15.35 -7.24 -13.97
N ASN A 148 -16.09 -7.85 -14.90
CA ASN A 148 -15.54 -8.38 -16.16
C ASN A 148 -14.35 -9.32 -15.93
N PHE A 149 -14.41 -10.12 -14.87
CA PHE A 149 -13.39 -11.10 -14.56
C PHE A 149 -13.26 -12.14 -15.68
N THR A 150 -12.03 -12.37 -16.09
CA THR A 150 -11.60 -13.48 -16.93
C THR A 150 -10.43 -14.19 -16.27
N GLN A 151 -9.88 -15.25 -16.88
CA GLN A 151 -8.66 -15.91 -16.36
C GLN A 151 -7.42 -14.99 -16.38
N GLU A 152 -7.47 -13.89 -17.12
CA GLU A 152 -6.34 -12.98 -17.32
C GLU A 152 -6.53 -11.61 -16.68
N ILE A 153 -7.77 -11.13 -16.56
CA ILE A 153 -8.08 -9.77 -16.11
C ILE A 153 -9.32 -9.69 -15.23
N GLY A 154 -9.34 -8.69 -14.37
CA GLY A 154 -10.51 -8.23 -13.64
C GLY A 154 -10.38 -6.74 -13.35
N TYR A 155 -11.47 -5.99 -13.46
CA TYR A 155 -11.47 -4.55 -13.20
C TYR A 155 -12.23 -4.22 -11.92
N LEU A 156 -11.65 -3.35 -11.09
CA LEU A 156 -12.41 -2.71 -10.04
C LEU A 156 -13.33 -1.65 -10.64
N ASN A 157 -14.57 -1.64 -10.21
CA ASN A 157 -15.48 -0.54 -10.44
C ASN A 157 -16.02 -0.01 -9.11
N HIS A 158 -16.58 1.18 -9.16
CA HIS A 158 -17.09 1.89 -8.01
C HIS A 158 -18.20 1.12 -7.27
N ASP A 159 -19.17 0.55 -8.01
CA ASP A 159 -20.30 -0.19 -7.43
C ASP A 159 -19.86 -1.47 -6.72
N THR A 160 -18.88 -2.18 -7.30
CA THR A 160 -18.28 -3.37 -6.67
C THR A 160 -17.61 -2.99 -5.34
N LEU A 161 -16.83 -1.91 -5.32
CA LEU A 161 -16.16 -1.44 -4.11
C LEU A 161 -17.15 -0.98 -3.03
N HIS A 162 -18.28 -0.38 -3.42
CA HIS A 162 -19.33 -0.01 -2.46
C HIS A 162 -19.95 -1.23 -1.77
N SER A 163 -20.09 -2.32 -2.50
CA SER A 163 -20.73 -3.55 -2.03
C SER A 163 -19.76 -4.53 -1.38
N PHE A 164 -18.50 -4.53 -1.83
CA PHE A 164 -17.49 -5.49 -1.42
C PHE A 164 -16.16 -4.80 -1.13
N GLN A 165 -15.72 -4.88 0.14
CA GLN A 165 -14.60 -4.10 0.66
C GLN A 165 -13.29 -4.89 0.77
N ASN A 166 -13.20 -6.10 0.22
CA ASN A 166 -12.01 -6.95 0.33
C ASN A 166 -10.94 -6.60 -0.72
N PHE A 167 -10.72 -5.28 -0.90
CA PHE A 167 -9.66 -4.75 -1.75
C PHE A 167 -8.78 -3.78 -0.96
N GLN A 168 -7.48 -3.88 -1.17
CA GLN A 168 -6.47 -3.06 -0.49
C GLN A 168 -5.33 -2.69 -1.45
N THR A 169 -4.53 -1.71 -1.07
CA THR A 169 -3.43 -1.20 -1.89
C THR A 169 -2.10 -1.92 -1.66
N SER A 170 -2.06 -2.95 -0.83
CA SER A 170 -0.84 -3.74 -0.57
C SER A 170 -0.32 -4.36 -1.88
N GLY A 171 0.91 -4.02 -2.24
CA GLY A 171 1.52 -4.43 -3.50
C GLY A 171 0.95 -3.80 -4.77
N MET A 172 0.00 -2.84 -4.67
CA MET A 172 -0.53 -2.09 -5.80
C MET A 172 0.58 -1.33 -6.51
N VAL A 173 0.61 -1.40 -7.84
CA VAL A 173 1.47 -0.55 -8.68
C VAL A 173 0.58 0.40 -9.47
N PHE A 174 0.81 1.70 -9.34
CA PHE A 174 -0.03 2.72 -9.96
C PHE A 174 0.77 3.92 -10.48
N LYS A 175 0.22 4.65 -11.43
CA LYS A 175 0.86 5.85 -11.98
C LYS A 175 0.94 6.94 -10.92
N LYS A 176 2.13 7.53 -10.74
CA LYS A 176 2.35 8.68 -9.84
C LYS A 176 1.39 9.84 -10.13
N SER A 177 1.09 10.08 -11.40
CA SER A 177 0.15 11.12 -11.85
C SER A 177 -1.26 11.00 -11.26
N LEU A 178 -1.67 9.83 -10.76
CA LEU A 178 -2.96 9.70 -10.06
C LEU A 178 -2.99 10.51 -8.76
N ILE A 179 -1.86 10.58 -8.05
CA ILE A 179 -1.74 11.41 -6.83
C ILE A 179 -1.82 12.89 -7.17
N GLU A 180 -1.19 13.29 -8.28
CA GLU A 180 -1.21 14.68 -8.75
C GLU A 180 -2.62 15.11 -9.20
N SER A 181 -3.35 14.20 -9.84
CA SER A 181 -4.69 14.49 -10.39
C SER A 181 -5.81 14.38 -9.37
N PHE A 182 -5.74 13.42 -8.46
CA PHE A 182 -6.84 13.06 -7.57
C PHE A 182 -6.51 13.17 -6.07
N GLY A 183 -5.30 13.60 -5.73
CA GLY A 183 -4.79 13.67 -4.36
C GLY A 183 -4.26 12.34 -3.84
N GLY A 184 -3.45 12.41 -2.77
CA GLY A 184 -2.85 11.25 -2.12
C GLY A 184 -3.78 10.52 -1.14
N PHE A 185 -3.18 9.66 -0.32
CA PHE A 185 -3.88 9.03 0.80
C PHE A 185 -4.26 10.08 1.84
N LYS A 186 -5.52 10.07 2.30
CA LYS A 186 -6.00 11.02 3.30
C LYS A 186 -5.51 10.66 4.70
N SER A 187 -4.71 11.54 5.28
CA SER A 187 -4.05 11.32 6.57
C SER A 187 -4.97 11.42 7.78
N ASN A 188 -6.13 11.99 7.61
CA ASN A 188 -7.16 12.17 8.63
C ASN A 188 -8.19 11.02 8.69
N PHE A 189 -8.14 10.06 7.78
CA PHE A 189 -8.93 8.84 7.85
C PHE A 189 -8.20 7.80 8.72
N LYS A 190 -8.81 7.36 9.82
CA LYS A 190 -8.16 6.38 10.71
C LYS A 190 -8.14 4.97 10.13
N LEU A 191 -9.26 4.43 9.75
CA LEU A 191 -9.41 3.02 9.37
C LEU A 191 -9.42 2.80 7.85
N THR A 192 -10.02 3.71 7.11
CA THR A 192 -10.47 3.47 5.74
C THR A 192 -9.74 4.32 4.69
N PHE A 193 -8.56 4.85 4.98
CA PHE A 193 -7.81 5.69 4.05
C PHE A 193 -7.44 4.98 2.74
N VAL A 194 -7.17 3.67 2.80
CA VAL A 194 -6.92 2.82 1.63
C VAL A 194 -8.19 2.61 0.81
N TYR A 195 -9.28 2.28 1.48
CA TYR A 195 -10.58 2.06 0.86
C TYR A 195 -11.13 3.34 0.22
N GLU A 196 -11.01 4.47 0.91
CA GLU A 196 -11.36 5.80 0.37
C GLU A 196 -10.57 6.11 -0.91
N PHE A 197 -9.27 5.83 -0.92
CA PHE A 197 -8.43 6.07 -2.09
C PHE A 197 -8.91 5.26 -3.31
N LEU A 198 -9.20 3.97 -3.16
CA LEU A 198 -9.74 3.14 -4.24
C LEU A 198 -11.11 3.62 -4.73
N LEU A 199 -12.01 4.01 -3.80
CA LEU A 199 -13.32 4.57 -4.14
C LEU A 199 -13.17 5.87 -4.94
N ARG A 200 -12.31 6.78 -4.50
CA ARG A 200 -12.07 8.07 -5.17
C ARG A 200 -11.50 7.87 -6.57
N LEU A 201 -10.56 6.97 -6.75
CA LEU A 201 -10.01 6.64 -8.07
C LEU A 201 -11.09 6.08 -9.01
N THR A 202 -11.85 5.09 -8.56
CA THR A 202 -12.89 4.45 -9.39
C THR A 202 -14.06 5.39 -9.67
N TYR A 203 -14.44 6.27 -8.75
CA TYR A 203 -15.41 7.32 -8.99
C TYR A 203 -14.99 8.27 -10.13
N ASN A 204 -13.71 8.60 -10.19
CA ASN A 204 -13.13 9.40 -11.26
C ASN A 204 -12.77 8.59 -12.52
N SER A 205 -13.40 7.42 -12.68
CA SER A 205 -13.22 6.56 -13.85
C SER A 205 -11.79 6.06 -14.09
N VAL A 206 -10.95 6.07 -13.06
CA VAL A 206 -9.61 5.47 -13.13
C VAL A 206 -9.76 3.96 -13.26
N ARG A 207 -9.13 3.39 -14.28
CA ARG A 207 -9.12 1.95 -14.48
C ARG A 207 -8.07 1.30 -13.58
N ILE A 208 -8.55 0.46 -12.65
CA ILE A 208 -7.73 -0.37 -11.77
C ILE A 208 -7.94 -1.82 -12.19
N MET A 209 -6.87 -2.50 -12.55
CA MET A 209 -6.92 -3.90 -12.96
C MET A 209 -6.37 -4.80 -11.86
N THR A 210 -7.10 -5.85 -11.53
CA THR A 210 -6.57 -6.94 -10.71
C THR A 210 -5.89 -7.96 -11.60
N ILE A 211 -4.59 -8.17 -11.42
CA ILE A 211 -3.83 -9.23 -12.08
C ILE A 211 -4.07 -10.53 -11.28
N PRO A 212 -4.65 -11.59 -11.87
CA PRO A 212 -4.99 -12.82 -11.13
C PRO A 212 -3.74 -13.66 -10.85
N LYS A 213 -2.76 -13.07 -10.18
CA LYS A 213 -1.51 -13.69 -9.74
C LYS A 213 -1.20 -13.25 -8.32
N ILE A 214 -0.73 -14.17 -7.50
CA ILE A 214 -0.19 -13.84 -6.20
C ILE A 214 1.05 -12.97 -6.42
N GLY A 215 0.97 -11.72 -5.97
CA GLY A 215 2.04 -10.74 -6.13
C GLY A 215 2.58 -10.21 -4.81
N TYR A 216 1.86 -10.43 -3.71
CA TYR A 216 2.18 -9.85 -2.41
C TYR A 216 1.78 -10.79 -1.27
N LYS A 217 2.57 -10.81 -0.21
CA LYS A 217 2.29 -11.49 1.04
C LYS A 217 2.24 -10.44 2.16
N HIS A 218 1.12 -10.39 2.86
CA HIS A 218 0.84 -9.43 3.91
C HIS A 218 0.72 -10.13 5.27
N ILE A 219 1.40 -9.61 6.30
CA ILE A 219 1.23 -10.07 7.68
C ILE A 219 0.06 -9.33 8.31
N ASN A 220 -1.09 -9.98 8.31
CA ASN A 220 -2.34 -9.41 8.80
C ASN A 220 -2.34 -9.27 10.32
N LEU A 221 -2.73 -8.09 10.81
CA LEU A 221 -2.87 -7.79 12.25
C LEU A 221 -1.61 -8.09 13.08
N ARG A 222 -0.41 -7.84 12.53
CA ARG A 222 0.82 -7.90 13.30
C ARG A 222 0.74 -6.98 14.52
N GLU A 223 1.21 -7.47 15.68
CA GLU A 223 1.25 -6.67 16.91
C GLU A 223 1.93 -5.32 16.70
N GLY A 224 1.28 -4.23 17.11
CA GLY A 224 1.74 -2.86 16.92
C GLY A 224 1.51 -2.27 15.53
N SER A 225 0.94 -3.00 14.57
CA SER A 225 0.50 -2.41 13.30
C SER A 225 -0.68 -1.45 13.52
N ILE A 226 -0.99 -0.62 12.51
CA ILE A 226 -2.09 0.36 12.60
C ILE A 226 -3.42 -0.34 12.87
N PHE A 227 -3.74 -1.37 12.09
CA PHE A 227 -5.02 -2.09 12.22
C PHE A 227 -5.08 -2.97 13.47
N TRP A 228 -3.96 -3.49 13.93
CA TRP A 228 -3.89 -4.18 15.21
C TRP A 228 -4.21 -3.22 16.37
N ASN A 229 -3.65 -1.99 16.34
CA ASN A 229 -3.94 -0.97 17.35
C ASN A 229 -5.42 -0.57 17.38
N TYR A 230 -6.09 -0.52 16.23
CA TYR A 230 -7.53 -0.24 16.16
C TYR A 230 -8.41 -1.38 16.67
N LYS A 231 -7.89 -2.59 16.71
CA LYS A 231 -8.65 -3.79 17.14
C LYS A 231 -8.28 -4.27 18.54
N PHE A 232 -7.02 -4.22 18.91
CA PHE A 232 -6.49 -4.84 20.14
C PHE A 232 -5.56 -3.94 20.97
N GLY A 233 -5.08 -2.84 20.41
CA GLY A 233 -4.05 -1.99 21.00
C GLY A 233 -4.60 -0.77 21.75
N ASN A 234 -3.89 0.36 21.63
CA ASN A 234 -4.18 1.57 22.40
C ASN A 234 -5.24 2.48 21.77
N GLU A 235 -5.64 2.22 20.53
CA GLU A 235 -6.59 3.02 19.75
C GLU A 235 -7.82 2.19 19.33
N ILE A 236 -8.33 1.35 20.20
CA ILE A 236 -9.47 0.47 19.90
C ILE A 236 -10.66 1.30 19.43
N LEU A 237 -11.15 0.99 18.22
CA LEU A 237 -12.34 1.61 17.65
C LEU A 237 -13.59 0.84 18.05
N SER A 238 -14.62 1.54 18.52
CA SER A 238 -15.95 1.00 18.73
C SER A 238 -16.63 0.64 17.40
N GLU A 239 -17.64 -0.20 17.43
CA GLU A 239 -18.43 -0.55 16.23
C GLU A 239 -19.02 0.69 15.54
N ASN A 240 -19.44 1.71 16.31
CA ASN A 240 -19.95 2.96 15.77
C ASN A 240 -18.85 3.76 15.06
N GLU A 241 -17.63 3.78 15.60
CA GLU A 241 -16.50 4.44 14.92
C GLU A 241 -16.10 3.71 13.64
N VAL A 242 -16.06 2.38 13.65
CA VAL A 242 -15.79 1.58 12.44
C VAL A 242 -16.82 1.91 11.36
N LYS A 243 -18.11 1.90 11.71
CA LYS A 243 -19.19 2.27 10.80
C LYS A 243 -19.04 3.71 10.29
N PHE A 244 -18.74 4.66 11.19
CA PHE A 244 -18.51 6.06 10.83
C PHE A 244 -17.41 6.21 9.77
N TRP A 245 -16.25 5.55 9.95
CA TRP A 245 -15.15 5.64 9.01
C TRP A 245 -15.47 5.00 7.66
N ILE A 246 -16.22 3.89 7.63
CA ILE A 246 -16.70 3.27 6.40
C ILE A 246 -17.66 4.21 5.65
N ASP A 247 -18.64 4.77 6.37
CA ASP A 247 -19.63 5.68 5.79
C ASP A 247 -18.99 6.98 5.31
N SER A 248 -17.99 7.50 6.05
CA SER A 248 -17.22 8.68 5.66
C SER A 248 -16.42 8.45 4.39
N ALA A 249 -15.74 7.30 4.27
CA ALA A 249 -15.03 6.95 3.06
C ALA A 249 -15.94 6.95 1.82
N LYS A 250 -17.16 6.43 1.97
CA LYS A 250 -18.16 6.39 0.90
C LYS A 250 -18.73 7.76 0.52
N LYS A 251 -18.75 8.72 1.46
CA LYS A 251 -19.30 10.07 1.21
C LYS A 251 -18.25 11.08 0.75
N GLU A 252 -17.00 10.90 1.18
CA GLU A 252 -15.93 11.89 1.01
C GLU A 252 -14.93 11.53 -0.11
N PHE A 253 -15.10 10.41 -0.80
CA PHE A 253 -14.15 9.91 -1.80
C PHE A 253 -13.90 10.87 -2.98
N PHE A 254 -14.85 11.74 -3.31
CA PHE A 254 -14.71 12.69 -4.41
C PHE A 254 -13.92 13.96 -4.06
N PHE A 255 -13.57 14.16 -2.78
CA PHE A 255 -12.71 15.26 -2.36
C PHE A 255 -11.24 14.84 -2.39
N ALA A 256 -10.43 15.58 -3.14
CA ALA A 256 -8.99 15.33 -3.24
C ALA A 256 -8.19 15.88 -2.04
N ASP A 257 -8.76 16.82 -1.29
CA ASP A 257 -8.12 17.48 -0.16
C ASP A 257 -8.26 16.69 1.16
N ASP A 258 -7.38 17.01 2.11
CA ASP A 258 -7.28 16.38 3.43
C ASP A 258 -8.21 17.09 4.43
N ARG A 259 -9.52 16.98 4.22
CA ARG A 259 -10.52 17.58 5.12
C ARG A 259 -10.46 16.94 6.49
N GLN A 260 -10.62 17.75 7.53
CA GLN A 260 -10.76 17.23 8.88
C GLN A 260 -12.10 16.53 9.04
N ILE A 261 -12.06 15.25 9.38
CA ILE A 261 -13.22 14.43 9.70
C ILE A 261 -13.06 13.98 11.15
N ASN A 262 -14.00 14.42 11.98
CA ASN A 262 -14.02 14.07 13.40
C ASN A 262 -15.20 13.15 13.69
N TYR A 263 -14.93 12.08 14.43
CA TYR A 263 -15.98 11.24 14.98
C TYR A 263 -16.60 11.96 16.20
N GLU A 264 -17.89 12.22 16.16
CA GLU A 264 -18.66 12.70 17.32
C GLU A 264 -19.52 11.54 17.83
N PRO A 265 -19.31 11.05 19.06
CA PRO A 265 -20.16 10.02 19.65
C PRO A 265 -21.62 10.52 19.68
N GLN A 266 -22.53 9.73 19.15
CA GLN A 266 -23.96 9.99 19.35
C GLN A 266 -24.28 9.72 20.83
N LEU A 267 -24.66 10.77 21.58
CA LEU A 267 -25.12 10.71 22.97
C LEU A 267 -26.47 9.99 23.08
#